data_4a504e56b47200567980f47e7c9590ab
#
_entry.id   4a504e56b47200567980f47e7c9590ab
#
_cell.length_a   1.000
_cell.length_b   1.000
_cell.length_c   1.000
_cell.angle_alpha   90.00
_cell.angle_beta   90.00
_cell.angle_gamma   90.00
#
_symmetry.space_group_name_H-M   'P 1'
#
loop_
_entity.id
_entity.type
_entity.pdbx_description
1 polymer ?
#
loop_
_entity_poly.entity_id
_entity_poly.type
_entity_poly.pdbx_seq_one_letter_code
_entity_poly.pdbx_strand_id
1 'polypeptide(L)'
;DTTVAVTGADVALRINGRVRALWCSHRLGRGDSIELGHAESGMWAYLAVAGGFGAKAFFGSTSVVLREGLGEAIQTGQQLTCGESTETEWAMPRESIPLLVPAPVLRVTEGGQKAEFSAAARDVFFGSEFAVSQQSNRMGCRLNGPAIASPSGERLSEGTTYGTIQVPPNGQPIVLLNDRQTIGGYPKLGVVLSLDCWKLAQCRPGATVSFKSITVEEAQDLVRTERAARENLTLRRGGEGGVQQG
;
A
#
# COMPACT_ATOMS: atom_id res chain seq x y z
N ASP A 1 -4.53 -22.55 -20.64
CA ASP A 1 -4.06 -21.18 -20.82
C ASP A 1 -4.69 -20.28 -19.75
N THR A 2 -3.98 -19.25 -19.35
CA THR A 2 -4.47 -18.26 -18.37
C THR A 2 -4.00 -16.85 -18.74
N THR A 3 -4.44 -15.85 -18.00
CA THR A 3 -4.02 -14.46 -18.17
C THR A 3 -3.49 -13.95 -16.84
N VAL A 4 -2.37 -13.22 -16.88
CA VAL A 4 -1.71 -12.63 -15.69
C VAL A 4 -1.54 -11.14 -15.85
N ALA A 5 -1.43 -10.44 -14.73
CA ALA A 5 -1.04 -9.03 -14.69
C ALA A 5 -0.12 -8.78 -13.49
N VAL A 6 0.85 -7.88 -13.66
CA VAL A 6 1.73 -7.44 -12.57
C VAL A 6 1.60 -5.94 -12.39
N THR A 7 1.42 -5.51 -11.15
CA THR A 7 1.23 -4.11 -10.76
C THR A 7 2.02 -3.78 -9.48
N GLY A 8 2.00 -2.53 -9.04
CA GLY A 8 2.64 -2.08 -7.80
C GLY A 8 4.04 -1.55 -8.02
N ALA A 9 5.02 -2.10 -7.31
CA ALA A 9 6.42 -1.70 -7.42
C ALA A 9 6.95 -1.89 -8.85
N ASP A 10 7.89 -1.05 -9.26
CA ASP A 10 8.56 -1.13 -10.54
C ASP A 10 9.56 -2.29 -10.53
N VAL A 11 9.14 -3.42 -11.10
CA VAL A 11 9.94 -4.66 -11.19
C VAL A 11 10.12 -5.05 -12.65
N ALA A 12 11.26 -5.61 -12.99
CA ALA A 12 11.45 -6.20 -14.32
C ALA A 12 10.58 -7.46 -14.44
N LEU A 13 9.49 -7.38 -15.22
CA LEU A 13 8.69 -8.54 -15.59
C LEU A 13 9.27 -9.18 -16.85
N ARG A 14 9.55 -10.48 -16.81
CA ARG A 14 9.92 -11.27 -17.99
C ARG A 14 8.96 -12.44 -18.16
N ILE A 15 8.55 -12.66 -19.40
CA ILE A 15 7.82 -13.87 -19.80
C ILE A 15 8.65 -14.56 -20.87
N ASN A 16 9.04 -15.80 -20.62
CA ASN A 16 9.94 -16.57 -21.48
C ASN A 16 11.24 -15.80 -21.79
N GLY A 17 11.83 -15.17 -20.77
CA GLY A 17 13.04 -14.35 -20.87
C GLY A 17 12.87 -12.98 -21.54
N ARG A 18 11.70 -12.66 -22.11
CA ARG A 18 11.43 -11.38 -22.79
C ARG A 18 10.81 -10.39 -21.81
N VAL A 19 11.32 -9.15 -21.79
CA VAL A 19 10.76 -8.06 -20.98
C VAL A 19 9.32 -7.78 -21.41
N ARG A 20 8.45 -7.62 -20.43
CA ARG A 20 7.04 -7.28 -20.60
C ARG A 20 6.66 -6.07 -19.75
N ALA A 21 5.66 -5.34 -20.20
CA ALA A 21 5.16 -4.18 -19.48
C ALA A 21 4.38 -4.58 -18.22
N LEU A 22 4.46 -3.76 -17.18
CA LEU A 22 3.59 -3.80 -16.02
C LEU A 22 2.25 -3.11 -16.34
N TRP A 23 1.26 -3.27 -15.47
CA TRP A 23 -0.06 -2.62 -15.56
C TRP A 23 -0.85 -3.00 -16.82
N CYS A 24 -0.51 -4.13 -17.41
CA CYS A 24 -1.27 -4.77 -18.47
C CYS A 24 -1.33 -6.28 -18.24
N SER A 25 -2.32 -6.92 -18.85
CA SER A 25 -2.46 -8.36 -18.78
C SER A 25 -1.70 -9.03 -19.93
N HIS A 26 -1.20 -10.25 -19.67
CA HIS A 26 -0.45 -11.08 -20.60
C HIS A 26 -1.01 -12.48 -20.60
N ARG A 27 -1.18 -13.06 -21.78
CA ARG A 27 -1.58 -14.47 -21.93
C ARG A 27 -0.39 -15.37 -21.67
N LEU A 28 -0.66 -16.47 -20.97
CA LEU A 28 0.29 -17.54 -20.70
C LEU A 28 -0.28 -18.86 -21.18
N GLY A 29 0.53 -19.60 -21.91
CA GLY A 29 0.27 -20.99 -22.29
C GLY A 29 0.99 -21.98 -21.39
N ARG A 30 0.70 -23.25 -21.61
CA ARG A 30 1.38 -24.32 -20.90
C ARG A 30 2.88 -24.32 -21.20
N GLY A 31 3.70 -24.30 -20.15
CA GLY A 31 5.17 -24.29 -20.26
C GLY A 31 5.78 -22.89 -20.26
N ASP A 32 4.97 -21.84 -20.29
CA ASP A 32 5.47 -20.47 -20.15
C ASP A 32 6.04 -20.21 -18.74
N SER A 33 7.07 -19.37 -18.68
CA SER A 33 7.71 -18.94 -17.43
C SER A 33 7.50 -17.47 -17.19
N ILE A 34 7.33 -17.09 -15.91
CA ILE A 34 7.30 -15.70 -15.43
C ILE A 34 8.47 -15.50 -14.49
N GLU A 35 9.17 -14.39 -14.68
CA GLU A 35 10.25 -13.96 -13.79
C GLU A 35 9.97 -12.53 -13.35
N LEU A 36 10.08 -12.27 -12.05
CA LEU A 36 10.05 -10.93 -11.47
C LEU A 36 11.42 -10.59 -10.91
N GLY A 37 12.01 -9.52 -11.40
CA GLY A 37 13.28 -9.00 -10.91
C GLY A 37 13.14 -8.24 -9.58
N HIS A 38 14.25 -7.68 -9.12
CA HIS A 38 14.22 -6.75 -7.99
C HIS A 38 13.47 -5.48 -8.36
N ALA A 39 12.77 -4.91 -7.38
CA ALA A 39 12.09 -3.64 -7.59
C ALA A 39 13.12 -2.50 -7.74
N GLU A 40 13.00 -1.69 -8.76
CA GLU A 40 13.80 -0.45 -8.92
C GLU A 40 13.22 0.67 -8.04
N SER A 41 11.90 0.79 -8.00
CA SER A 41 11.17 1.69 -7.11
C SER A 41 9.94 0.99 -6.49
N GLY A 42 9.48 1.49 -5.35
CA GLY A 42 8.42 0.84 -4.58
C GLY A 42 8.91 -0.35 -3.76
N MET A 43 8.01 -0.95 -3.01
CA MET A 43 8.27 -2.04 -2.06
C MET A 43 7.52 -3.32 -2.42
N TRP A 44 6.28 -3.20 -2.90
CA TRP A 44 5.36 -4.31 -3.10
C TRP A 44 4.89 -4.38 -4.56
N ALA A 45 5.17 -5.50 -5.22
CA ALA A 45 4.58 -5.86 -6.50
C ALA A 45 3.49 -6.91 -6.29
N TYR A 46 2.49 -6.91 -7.15
CA TYR A 46 1.34 -7.81 -7.08
C TYR A 46 1.20 -8.56 -8.39
N LEU A 47 1.20 -9.88 -8.32
CA LEU A 47 0.86 -10.75 -9.44
C LEU A 47 -0.60 -11.18 -9.32
N ALA A 48 -1.41 -10.85 -10.30
CA ALA A 48 -2.77 -11.34 -10.45
C ALA A 48 -2.84 -12.41 -11.55
N VAL A 49 -3.77 -13.33 -11.42
CA VAL A 49 -4.06 -14.38 -12.42
C VAL A 49 -5.58 -14.47 -12.64
N ALA A 50 -5.99 -14.84 -13.80
CA ALA A 50 -7.40 -15.02 -14.12
C ALA A 50 -8.07 -16.00 -13.15
N GLY A 51 -9.24 -15.62 -12.62
CA GLY A 51 -9.97 -16.39 -11.62
C GLY A 51 -9.35 -16.39 -10.22
N GLY A 52 -8.21 -15.70 -10.02
CA GLY A 52 -7.46 -15.70 -8.77
C GLY A 52 -6.67 -16.99 -8.53
N PHE A 53 -5.75 -16.94 -7.55
CA PHE A 53 -5.04 -18.14 -7.10
C PHE A 53 -5.93 -18.97 -6.15
N GLY A 54 -5.96 -20.29 -6.37
CA GLY A 54 -6.62 -21.21 -5.46
C GLY A 54 -5.88 -21.25 -4.11
N ALA A 55 -6.53 -20.78 -3.07
CA ALA A 55 -6.00 -20.77 -1.72
C ALA A 55 -7.11 -21.07 -0.71
N LYS A 56 -6.72 -21.64 0.43
CA LYS A 56 -7.65 -21.88 1.53
C LYS A 56 -8.14 -20.54 2.11
N ALA A 57 -9.45 -20.37 2.17
CA ALA A 57 -10.04 -19.18 2.79
C ALA A 57 -10.18 -19.38 4.31
N PHE A 58 -9.90 -18.32 5.07
CA PHE A 58 -10.18 -18.19 6.49
C PHE A 58 -11.14 -17.01 6.67
N PHE A 59 -12.26 -17.20 7.29
CA PHE A 59 -13.31 -16.17 7.47
C PHE A 59 -13.71 -15.45 6.17
N GLY A 60 -13.75 -16.20 5.06
CA GLY A 60 -14.08 -15.66 3.73
C GLY A 60 -12.94 -14.92 3.02
N SER A 61 -11.73 -14.90 3.57
CA SER A 61 -10.54 -14.27 2.97
C SER A 61 -9.45 -15.29 2.69
N THR A 62 -8.78 -15.15 1.54
CA THR A 62 -7.57 -15.92 1.20
C THR A 62 -6.27 -15.19 1.60
N SER A 63 -6.38 -14.02 2.23
CA SER A 63 -5.22 -13.27 2.71
C SER A 63 -4.50 -14.03 3.82
N VAL A 64 -3.17 -14.04 3.76
CA VAL A 64 -2.31 -14.67 4.74
C VAL A 64 -1.93 -13.68 5.84
N VAL A 65 -2.11 -14.07 7.10
CA VAL A 65 -1.67 -13.32 8.28
C VAL A 65 -0.78 -14.23 9.12
N LEU A 66 0.51 -14.31 8.76
CA LEU A 66 1.47 -15.25 9.35
C LEU A 66 1.56 -15.13 10.87
N ARG A 67 1.48 -13.92 11.41
CA ARG A 67 1.54 -13.66 12.85
C ARG A 67 0.43 -14.36 13.62
N GLU A 68 -0.74 -14.48 13.01
CA GLU A 68 -1.93 -15.10 13.63
C GLU A 68 -2.06 -16.58 13.23
N GLY A 69 -1.09 -17.15 12.52
CA GLY A 69 -1.16 -18.52 12.02
C GLY A 69 -2.24 -18.75 10.96
N LEU A 70 -2.71 -17.69 10.31
CA LEU A 70 -3.72 -17.77 9.25
C LEU A 70 -3.04 -17.84 7.88
N GLY A 71 -3.03 -19.04 7.30
CA GLY A 71 -2.40 -19.34 6.02
C GLY A 71 -0.88 -19.47 6.13
N GLU A 72 -0.25 -19.71 4.99
CA GLU A 72 1.19 -19.94 4.87
C GLU A 72 1.76 -19.10 3.71
N ALA A 73 3.00 -18.64 3.86
CA ALA A 73 3.71 -18.01 2.75
C ALA A 73 3.98 -19.04 1.65
N ILE A 74 3.93 -18.59 0.39
CA ILE A 74 4.25 -19.43 -0.77
C ILE A 74 5.67 -19.95 -0.64
N GLN A 75 5.84 -21.25 -0.83
CA GLN A 75 7.13 -21.95 -0.73
C GLN A 75 7.69 -22.28 -2.10
N THR A 76 9.02 -22.42 -2.19
CA THR A 76 9.68 -22.89 -3.40
C THR A 76 9.13 -24.27 -3.81
N GLY A 77 8.80 -24.42 -5.08
CA GLY A 77 8.22 -25.65 -5.63
C GLY A 77 6.72 -25.85 -5.37
N GLN A 78 6.07 -24.90 -4.70
CA GLN A 78 4.63 -24.97 -4.46
C GLN A 78 3.85 -24.83 -5.76
N GLN A 79 2.83 -25.66 -5.94
CA GLN A 79 1.88 -25.57 -7.04
C GLN A 79 0.64 -24.77 -6.59
N LEU A 80 0.23 -23.81 -7.41
CA LEU A 80 -0.97 -23.02 -7.22
C LEU A 80 -1.92 -23.27 -8.38
N THR A 81 -3.19 -23.45 -8.10
CA THR A 81 -4.24 -23.49 -9.11
C THR A 81 -4.68 -22.09 -9.49
N CYS A 82 -5.15 -21.91 -10.71
CA CYS A 82 -5.73 -20.64 -11.18
C CYS A 82 -6.83 -20.92 -12.20
N GLY A 83 -7.58 -19.89 -12.56
CA GLY A 83 -8.59 -19.98 -13.60
C GLY A 83 -7.99 -20.04 -15.01
N GLU A 84 -8.73 -20.65 -15.92
CA GLU A 84 -8.45 -20.57 -17.35
C GLU A 84 -8.98 -19.25 -17.91
N SER A 85 -8.29 -18.69 -18.90
CA SER A 85 -8.72 -17.48 -19.60
C SER A 85 -8.19 -17.48 -21.03
N THR A 86 -9.10 -17.12 -21.93
CA THR A 86 -8.79 -16.83 -23.34
C THR A 86 -9.05 -15.38 -23.68
N GLU A 87 -9.25 -14.54 -22.68
CA GLU A 87 -9.59 -13.13 -22.87
C GLU A 87 -8.49 -12.35 -23.58
N THR A 88 -8.90 -11.25 -24.22
CA THR A 88 -8.00 -10.29 -24.84
C THR A 88 -7.10 -9.64 -23.77
N GLU A 89 -5.88 -9.30 -24.14
CA GLU A 89 -4.99 -8.54 -23.27
C GLU A 89 -5.52 -7.10 -23.07
N TRP A 90 -5.44 -6.65 -21.81
CA TRP A 90 -5.88 -5.32 -21.40
C TRP A 90 -4.73 -4.53 -20.79
N ALA A 91 -4.75 -3.23 -20.94
CA ALA A 91 -3.77 -2.33 -20.36
C ALA A 91 -4.44 -1.21 -19.57
N MET A 92 -3.85 -0.83 -18.45
CA MET A 92 -4.20 0.38 -17.72
C MET A 92 -3.78 1.60 -18.55
N PRO A 93 -4.66 2.62 -18.73
CA PRO A 93 -4.26 3.88 -19.33
C PRO A 93 -3.07 4.48 -18.59
N ARG A 94 -2.03 4.93 -19.29
CA ARG A 94 -0.78 5.41 -18.70
C ARG A 94 -0.99 6.52 -17.66
N GLU A 95 -1.93 7.42 -17.94
CA GLU A 95 -2.35 8.51 -17.06
C GLU A 95 -3.02 8.06 -15.76
N SER A 96 -3.50 6.82 -15.72
CA SER A 96 -4.15 6.20 -14.54
C SER A 96 -3.20 5.33 -13.72
N ILE A 97 -1.97 5.10 -14.19
CA ILE A 97 -0.97 4.34 -13.44
C ILE A 97 -0.46 5.20 -12.28
N PRO A 98 -0.58 4.73 -11.01
CA PRO A 98 -0.10 5.48 -9.87
C PRO A 98 1.41 5.74 -9.91
N LEU A 99 1.82 6.97 -9.70
CA LEU A 99 3.24 7.33 -9.62
C LEU A 99 3.80 6.99 -8.25
N LEU A 100 4.90 6.25 -8.23
CA LEU A 100 5.69 5.99 -7.03
C LEU A 100 6.57 7.20 -6.73
N VAL A 101 6.26 7.91 -5.65
CA VAL A 101 6.99 9.12 -5.22
C VAL A 101 7.98 8.73 -4.13
N PRO A 102 9.30 9.04 -4.29
CA PRO A 102 10.33 8.65 -3.31
C PRO A 102 10.13 9.25 -1.92
N ALA A 103 9.59 10.48 -1.84
CA ALA A 103 9.35 11.20 -0.59
C ALA A 103 7.91 11.78 -0.57
N PRO A 104 6.89 10.96 -0.31
CA PRO A 104 5.51 11.41 -0.40
C PRO A 104 5.14 12.33 0.76
N VAL A 105 4.35 13.35 0.46
CA VAL A 105 3.60 14.14 1.45
C VAL A 105 2.27 13.44 1.69
N LEU A 106 2.03 13.03 2.93
CA LEU A 106 0.84 12.29 3.33
C LEU A 106 -0.17 13.23 3.97
N ARG A 107 -1.39 13.24 3.46
CA ARG A 107 -2.48 14.08 3.99
C ARG A 107 -3.06 13.42 5.24
N VAL A 108 -3.31 14.23 6.26
CA VAL A 108 -3.76 13.79 7.59
C VAL A 108 -4.97 14.60 8.02
N THR A 109 -6.02 13.92 8.45
CA THR A 109 -7.09 14.53 9.24
C THR A 109 -6.73 14.38 10.72
N GLU A 110 -6.70 15.50 11.45
CA GLU A 110 -6.42 15.46 12.87
C GLU A 110 -7.56 14.77 13.63
N GLY A 111 -7.20 13.89 14.57
CA GLY A 111 -8.16 13.07 15.30
C GLY A 111 -8.81 13.78 16.50
N GLY A 112 -9.76 13.10 17.15
CA GLY A 112 -10.43 13.61 18.35
C GLY A 112 -9.48 13.86 19.53
N GLN A 113 -8.33 13.18 19.57
CA GLN A 113 -7.30 13.36 20.61
C GLN A 113 -6.29 14.48 20.30
N LYS A 114 -6.47 15.24 19.21
CA LYS A 114 -5.53 16.31 18.81
C LYS A 114 -5.31 17.36 19.91
N ALA A 115 -6.32 17.64 20.71
CA ALA A 115 -6.23 18.62 21.80
C ALA A 115 -5.34 18.17 22.96
N GLU A 116 -5.01 16.89 23.03
CA GLU A 116 -4.10 16.33 24.03
C GLU A 116 -2.62 16.52 23.64
N PHE A 117 -2.35 16.74 22.36
CA PHE A 117 -1.01 17.10 21.88
C PHE A 117 -0.83 18.62 21.94
N SER A 118 0.28 19.08 22.52
CA SER A 118 0.61 20.50 22.53
C SER A 118 0.73 21.06 21.10
N ALA A 119 0.56 22.37 20.93
CA ALA A 119 0.80 23.02 19.65
C ALA A 119 2.22 22.74 19.14
N ALA A 120 3.23 22.83 20.00
CA ALA A 120 4.61 22.53 19.64
C ALA A 120 4.80 21.08 19.16
N ALA A 121 4.14 20.10 19.79
CA ALA A 121 4.21 18.69 19.34
C ALA A 121 3.60 18.51 17.94
N ARG A 122 2.50 19.19 17.67
CA ARG A 122 1.86 19.16 16.34
C ARG A 122 2.70 19.90 15.30
N ASP A 123 3.31 21.02 15.66
CA ASP A 123 4.22 21.77 14.79
C ASP A 123 5.45 20.90 14.40
N VAL A 124 6.01 20.17 15.36
CA VAL A 124 7.08 19.19 15.08
C VAL A 124 6.60 18.12 14.10
N PHE A 125 5.41 17.55 14.31
CA PHE A 125 4.90 16.49 13.44
C PHE A 125 4.65 16.97 12.02
N PHE A 126 3.98 18.11 11.82
CA PHE A 126 3.65 18.61 10.48
C PHE A 126 4.81 19.36 9.81
N GLY A 127 5.77 19.85 10.57
CA GLY A 127 6.92 20.59 10.06
C GLY A 127 8.18 19.77 9.79
N SER A 128 8.16 18.47 10.10
CA SER A 128 9.35 17.61 10.00
C SER A 128 9.20 16.51 8.96
N GLU A 129 10.34 15.99 8.52
CA GLU A 129 10.44 14.76 7.76
C GLU A 129 10.75 13.57 8.67
N PHE A 130 10.22 12.42 8.33
CA PHE A 130 10.40 11.17 9.04
C PHE A 130 10.89 10.07 8.09
N ALA A 131 11.88 9.30 8.52
CA ALA A 131 12.38 8.16 7.77
C ALA A 131 11.60 6.88 8.09
N VAL A 132 11.24 6.10 7.09
CA VAL A 132 10.63 4.78 7.26
C VAL A 132 11.62 3.83 7.93
N SER A 133 11.24 3.22 9.05
CA SER A 133 12.06 2.29 9.81
C SER A 133 12.11 0.91 9.15
N GLN A 134 13.22 0.20 9.32
CA GLN A 134 13.34 -1.22 8.97
C GLN A 134 12.39 -2.13 9.76
N GLN A 135 11.89 -1.67 10.91
CA GLN A 135 10.92 -2.39 11.74
C GLN A 135 9.46 -2.24 11.25
N SER A 136 9.26 -1.58 10.10
CA SER A 136 7.96 -1.46 9.46
C SER A 136 7.49 -2.81 8.90
N ASN A 137 6.19 -3.07 9.00
CA ASN A 137 5.56 -4.26 8.47
C ASN A 137 4.09 -3.98 8.07
N ARG A 138 3.33 -5.02 7.73
CA ARG A 138 1.92 -4.90 7.32
C ARG A 138 0.98 -4.40 8.43
N MET A 139 1.37 -4.47 9.71
CA MET A 139 0.59 -3.88 10.82
C MET A 139 0.73 -2.37 10.88
N GLY A 140 1.92 -1.85 10.61
CA GLY A 140 2.18 -0.42 10.71
C GLY A 140 3.56 -0.03 10.21
N CYS A 141 3.61 1.15 9.63
CA CYS A 141 4.86 1.80 9.25
C CYS A 141 5.38 2.59 10.45
N ARG A 142 6.51 2.16 10.99
CA ARG A 142 7.24 2.86 12.05
C ARG A 142 8.11 3.94 11.42
N LEU A 143 8.12 5.10 12.02
CA LEU A 143 8.85 6.24 11.51
C LEU A 143 9.90 6.71 12.51
N ASN A 144 11.04 7.14 12.02
CA ASN A 144 12.14 7.71 12.81
C ASN A 144 12.33 9.18 12.41
N GLY A 145 12.38 10.06 13.39
CA GLY A 145 12.54 11.49 13.16
C GLY A 145 12.61 12.28 14.46
N PRO A 146 12.37 13.61 14.44
CA PRO A 146 12.24 14.39 15.64
C PRO A 146 11.16 13.81 16.55
N ALA A 147 11.48 13.66 17.84
CA ALA A 147 10.56 13.10 18.82
C ALA A 147 9.36 14.02 19.03
N ILE A 148 8.16 13.47 18.92
CA ILE A 148 6.90 14.16 19.17
C ILE A 148 6.56 13.96 20.65
N ALA A 149 6.37 15.05 21.38
CA ALA A 149 5.93 14.97 22.77
C ALA A 149 4.57 14.25 22.85
N SER A 150 4.60 12.99 23.32
CA SER A 150 3.39 12.19 23.47
C SER A 150 2.68 12.58 24.77
N PRO A 151 1.35 12.71 24.76
CA PRO A 151 0.59 12.93 25.97
C PRO A 151 0.85 11.81 26.99
N SER A 152 1.06 12.19 28.26
CA SER A 152 1.30 11.26 29.37
C SER A 152 0.00 10.79 30.03
N GLY A 153 0.08 9.69 30.80
CA GLY A 153 -1.02 9.14 31.59
C GLY A 153 -1.50 7.78 31.10
N GLU A 154 -2.24 7.10 31.98
CA GLU A 154 -2.90 5.84 31.64
C GLU A 154 -4.02 6.08 30.62
N ARG A 155 -4.13 5.20 29.65
CA ARG A 155 -5.12 5.30 28.59
C ARG A 155 -5.84 3.99 28.40
N LEU A 156 -7.14 4.09 28.25
CA LEU A 156 -7.93 2.97 27.77
C LEU A 156 -7.63 2.74 26.28
N SER A 157 -7.62 1.47 25.91
CA SER A 157 -7.52 1.11 24.48
C SER A 157 -8.82 1.52 23.77
N GLU A 158 -8.65 2.19 22.64
CA GLU A 158 -9.74 2.64 21.78
C GLU A 158 -9.61 2.05 20.39
N GLY A 159 -10.67 2.11 19.61
CA GLY A 159 -10.68 1.69 18.21
C GLY A 159 -9.59 2.35 17.37
N THR A 160 -9.00 1.59 16.45
CA THR A 160 -8.05 2.07 15.46
C THR A 160 -8.57 1.83 14.05
N THR A 161 -8.20 2.69 13.13
CA THR A 161 -8.54 2.58 11.72
C THR A 161 -7.27 2.49 10.86
N TYR A 162 -7.45 2.09 9.60
CA TYR A 162 -6.38 2.17 8.60
C TYR A 162 -5.90 3.61 8.47
N GLY A 163 -4.58 3.82 8.56
CA GLY A 163 -3.97 5.15 8.53
C GLY A 163 -3.90 5.84 9.90
N THR A 164 -4.42 5.28 11.01
CA THR A 164 -4.28 5.86 12.35
C THR A 164 -2.81 6.11 12.68
N ILE A 165 -2.49 7.32 13.12
CA ILE A 165 -1.15 7.74 13.56
C ILE A 165 -1.08 7.65 15.08
N GLN A 166 -0.37 6.68 15.58
CA GLN A 166 -0.10 6.51 17.00
C GLN A 166 1.26 7.11 17.36
N VAL A 167 1.34 7.78 18.52
CA VAL A 167 2.59 8.35 19.05
C VAL A 167 2.89 7.70 20.40
N PRO A 168 3.72 6.63 20.40
CA PRO A 168 4.18 5.98 21.64
C PRO A 168 5.03 6.94 22.53
N PRO A 169 5.33 6.56 23.78
CA PRO A 169 6.11 7.40 24.72
C PRO A 169 7.48 7.83 24.22
N ASN A 170 8.10 7.08 23.29
CA ASN A 170 9.39 7.45 22.69
C ASN A 170 9.26 8.57 21.62
N GLY A 171 8.04 9.05 21.34
CA GLY A 171 7.78 10.13 20.40
C GLY A 171 7.93 9.75 18.92
N GLN A 172 8.14 8.47 18.58
CA GLN A 172 8.30 8.04 17.19
C GLN A 172 6.95 7.58 16.61
N PRO A 173 6.42 8.24 15.55
CA PRO A 173 5.10 7.93 15.04
C PRO A 173 5.03 6.53 14.41
N ILE A 174 3.84 5.92 14.53
CA ILE A 174 3.49 4.66 13.86
C ILE A 174 2.21 4.89 13.07
N VAL A 175 2.25 4.73 11.77
CA VAL A 175 1.05 4.77 10.91
C VAL A 175 0.53 3.36 10.72
N LEU A 176 -0.68 3.08 11.21
CA LEU A 176 -1.27 1.75 11.17
C LEU A 176 -1.74 1.39 9.75
N LEU A 177 -1.41 0.16 9.32
CA LEU A 177 -1.67 -0.36 7.98
C LEU A 177 -2.71 -1.51 8.01
N ASN A 178 -2.72 -2.35 6.98
CA ASN A 178 -3.79 -3.34 6.76
C ASN A 178 -3.93 -4.38 7.87
N ASP A 179 -2.82 -4.95 8.38
CA ASP A 179 -2.85 -6.01 9.39
C ASP A 179 -2.80 -5.44 10.83
N ARG A 180 -3.19 -4.17 11.00
CA ARG A 180 -3.22 -3.49 12.30
C ARG A 180 -4.16 -4.19 13.27
N GLN A 181 -3.91 -3.99 14.55
CA GLN A 181 -4.86 -4.29 15.61
C GLN A 181 -6.12 -3.41 15.49
N THR A 182 -7.26 -3.90 15.97
CA THR A 182 -8.53 -3.16 15.95
C THR A 182 -8.68 -2.18 17.09
N ILE A 183 -7.89 -2.35 18.16
CA ILE A 183 -7.84 -1.47 19.34
C ILE A 183 -6.39 -1.15 19.68
N GLY A 184 -6.13 0.00 20.32
CA GLY A 184 -4.79 0.40 20.76
C GLY A 184 -4.82 1.53 21.76
N GLY A 185 -3.87 1.51 22.71
CA GLY A 185 -3.80 2.44 23.85
C GLY A 185 -2.84 3.63 23.62
N TYR A 186 -2.06 3.67 22.54
CA TYR A 186 -1.22 4.84 22.29
C TYR A 186 -2.03 6.06 21.85
N PRO A 187 -1.63 7.28 22.25
CA PRO A 187 -2.27 8.52 21.80
C PRO A 187 -2.33 8.59 20.27
N LYS A 188 -3.46 9.03 19.74
CA LYS A 188 -3.74 9.11 18.30
C LYS A 188 -3.76 10.58 17.86
N LEU A 189 -2.73 10.99 17.10
CA LEU A 189 -2.63 12.35 16.60
C LEU A 189 -3.67 12.62 15.49
N GLY A 190 -3.85 11.66 14.61
CA GLY A 190 -4.76 11.78 13.47
C GLY A 190 -4.82 10.52 12.64
N VAL A 191 -5.32 10.66 11.43
CA VAL A 191 -5.45 9.57 10.45
C VAL A 191 -4.92 10.03 9.10
N VAL A 192 -3.97 9.28 8.54
CA VAL A 192 -3.53 9.46 7.15
C VAL A 192 -4.70 9.16 6.22
N LEU A 193 -4.95 10.02 5.25
CA LEU A 193 -5.97 9.80 4.22
C LEU A 193 -5.74 8.44 3.55
N SER A 194 -6.78 7.62 3.46
CA SER A 194 -6.71 6.27 2.88
C SER A 194 -6.09 6.25 1.47
N LEU A 195 -6.31 7.32 0.70
CA LEU A 195 -5.72 7.53 -0.63
C LEU A 195 -4.20 7.71 -0.61
N ASP A 196 -3.58 7.98 0.54
CA ASP A 196 -2.14 8.18 0.68
C ASP A 196 -1.44 7.01 1.39
N CYS A 197 -2.19 6.15 2.08
CA CYS A 197 -1.61 5.02 2.80
C CYS A 197 -0.86 4.03 1.88
N TRP A 198 -1.29 3.85 0.63
CA TRP A 198 -0.58 3.01 -0.33
C TRP A 198 0.79 3.61 -0.71
N LYS A 199 0.91 4.96 -0.75
CA LYS A 199 2.19 5.64 -1.00
C LYS A 199 3.18 5.32 0.10
N LEU A 200 2.72 5.39 1.36
CA LEU A 200 3.52 5.01 2.52
C LEU A 200 3.91 3.53 2.48
N ALA A 201 2.98 2.64 2.14
CA ALA A 201 3.25 1.21 2.03
C ALA A 201 4.29 0.88 0.95
N GLN A 202 4.42 1.70 -0.08
CA GLN A 202 5.43 1.56 -1.13
C GLN A 202 6.78 2.20 -0.78
N CYS A 203 6.89 2.92 0.34
CA CYS A 203 8.17 3.47 0.80
C CYS A 203 9.07 2.37 1.34
N ARG A 204 10.32 2.36 0.88
CA ARG A 204 11.36 1.47 1.42
C ARG A 204 11.89 1.97 2.76
N PRO A 205 12.45 1.10 3.61
CA PRO A 205 13.21 1.54 4.77
C PRO A 205 14.26 2.59 4.40
N GLY A 206 14.31 3.69 5.16
CA GLY A 206 15.15 4.85 4.89
C GLY A 206 14.52 5.91 4.00
N ALA A 207 13.43 5.63 3.28
CA ALA A 207 12.71 6.65 2.52
C ALA A 207 12.09 7.68 3.48
N THR A 208 12.09 8.95 3.09
CA THR A 208 11.52 10.06 3.85
C THR A 208 10.04 10.26 3.51
N VAL A 209 9.26 10.62 4.52
CA VAL A 209 7.86 11.03 4.36
C VAL A 209 7.62 12.30 5.18
N SER A 210 6.67 13.12 4.76
CA SER A 210 6.19 14.27 5.52
C SER A 210 4.66 14.29 5.56
N PHE A 211 4.09 15.15 6.40
CA PHE A 211 2.66 15.17 6.66
C PHE A 211 2.07 16.57 6.43
N LYS A 212 0.86 16.59 5.89
CA LYS A 212 0.08 17.83 5.70
C LYS A 212 -1.29 17.66 6.31
N SER A 213 -1.67 18.57 7.21
CA SER A 213 -3.04 18.62 7.75
C SER A 213 -4.02 19.01 6.65
N ILE A 214 -5.16 18.33 6.62
CA ILE A 214 -6.34 18.67 5.82
C ILE A 214 -7.59 18.57 6.68
N THR A 215 -8.66 19.26 6.28
CA THR A 215 -9.96 19.13 6.94
C THR A 215 -10.65 17.82 6.60
N VAL A 216 -11.69 17.47 7.34
CA VAL A 216 -12.51 16.28 7.06
C VAL A 216 -13.27 16.46 5.76
N GLU A 217 -13.74 17.67 5.48
CA GLU A 217 -14.46 18.03 4.25
C GLU A 217 -13.56 17.85 3.02
N GLU A 218 -12.33 18.39 3.08
CA GLU A 218 -11.33 18.19 2.03
C GLU A 218 -11.02 16.70 1.80
N ALA A 219 -10.87 15.93 2.88
CA ALA A 219 -10.63 14.49 2.80
C ALA A 219 -11.78 13.74 2.11
N GLN A 220 -13.03 14.09 2.47
CA GLN A 220 -14.21 13.48 1.86
C GLN A 220 -14.33 13.81 0.38
N ASP A 221 -14.09 15.06 -0.01
CA ASP A 221 -14.14 15.47 -1.43
C ASP A 221 -13.08 14.78 -2.26
N LEU A 222 -11.87 14.64 -1.74
CA LEU A 222 -10.80 13.88 -2.40
C LEU A 222 -11.19 12.40 -2.60
N VAL A 223 -11.78 11.76 -1.59
CA VAL A 223 -12.21 10.36 -1.68
C VAL A 223 -13.35 10.21 -2.70
N ARG A 224 -14.32 11.13 -2.72
CA ARG A 224 -15.41 11.11 -3.72
C ARG A 224 -14.88 11.26 -5.14
N THR A 225 -13.96 12.21 -5.34
CA THR A 225 -13.33 12.46 -6.65
C THR A 225 -12.57 11.24 -7.15
N GLU A 226 -11.74 10.65 -6.29
CA GLU A 226 -10.98 9.45 -6.63
C GLU A 226 -11.89 8.25 -6.93
N ARG A 227 -12.97 8.09 -6.15
CA ARG A 227 -13.97 7.03 -6.40
C ARG A 227 -14.62 7.21 -7.76
N ALA A 228 -15.07 8.41 -8.09
CA ALA A 228 -15.68 8.72 -9.40
C ALA A 228 -14.69 8.46 -10.54
N ALA A 229 -13.40 8.83 -10.37
CA ALA A 229 -12.37 8.56 -11.36
C ALA A 229 -12.16 7.05 -11.60
N ARG A 230 -12.18 6.25 -10.53
CA ARG A 230 -12.06 4.77 -10.63
C ARG A 230 -13.29 4.12 -11.27
N GLU A 231 -14.48 4.59 -10.95
CA GLU A 231 -15.74 4.08 -11.54
C GLU A 231 -15.81 4.38 -13.06
N ASN A 232 -15.17 5.44 -13.52
CA ASN A 232 -15.08 5.83 -14.93
C ASN A 232 -13.83 5.28 -15.64
N LEU A 233 -12.97 4.53 -14.94
CA LEU A 233 -11.77 3.98 -15.52
C LEU A 233 -12.11 2.91 -16.55
N THR A 234 -11.65 3.12 -17.79
CA THR A 234 -11.80 2.16 -18.89
C THR A 234 -10.43 1.62 -19.28
N LEU A 235 -10.26 0.30 -19.20
CA LEU A 235 -9.05 -0.36 -19.68
C LEU A 235 -8.98 -0.28 -21.22
N ARG A 236 -7.78 -0.20 -21.77
CA ARG A 236 -7.50 -0.22 -23.20
C ARG A 236 -7.17 -1.65 -23.64
N ARG A 237 -7.51 -2.01 -24.87
CA ARG A 237 -7.06 -3.31 -25.42
C ARG A 237 -5.54 -3.31 -25.58
N GLY A 238 -4.91 -4.40 -25.21
CA GLY A 238 -3.47 -4.61 -25.39
C GLY A 238 -3.13 -4.60 -26.89
N GLY A 239 -2.06 -3.89 -27.26
CA GLY A 239 -1.65 -3.69 -28.65
C GLY A 239 -1.93 -2.30 -29.23
N GLU A 240 -2.87 -1.50 -28.66
CA GLU A 240 -3.17 -0.15 -29.13
C GLU A 240 -2.26 0.94 -28.51
N GLY A 241 -1.29 0.58 -27.70
CA GLY A 241 -0.35 1.48 -27.03
C GLY A 241 1.02 0.84 -26.88
N GLY A 242 1.68 0.57 -28.02
CA GLY A 242 3.06 0.09 -28.01
C GLY A 242 3.94 1.08 -27.25
N VAL A 243 4.49 0.65 -26.10
CA VAL A 243 5.57 1.36 -25.41
C VAL A 243 6.76 1.37 -26.35
N GLN A 244 6.96 2.46 -27.07
CA GLN A 244 8.28 2.78 -27.62
C GLN A 244 9.17 3.08 -26.41
N GLN A 245 10.08 2.16 -26.13
CA GLN A 245 11.22 2.42 -25.27
C GLN A 245 12.08 3.46 -25.96
N GLY A 246 12.18 4.67 -25.38
CA GLY A 246 13.20 5.66 -25.64
C GLY A 246 14.19 5.63 -24.49
#